data_0b33162980d5d9e154eb89e3a4b45d84
#
_entry.id   0b33162980d5d9e154eb89e3a4b45d84
#
_cell.length_a   1.000
_cell.length_b   1.000
_cell.length_c   1.000
_cell.angle_alpha   90.00
_cell.angle_beta   90.00
_cell.angle_gamma   90.00
#
_symmetry.space_group_name_H-M   'P 1'
#
loop_
_entity.id
_entity.type
_entity.pdbx_description
1 polymer ?
#
loop_
_entity_poly.entity_id
_entity_poly.type
_entity_poly.pdbx_seq_one_letter_code
_entity_poly.pdbx_strand_id
1 'polypeptide(L)'
;MDWINTSLAYRFIAIGRTSPWEDENNPPYPDEKSQEITELIGLQRVDSYKFAKVIPNPTTLQKRTGVYYKGLYYATTQDSEVALAEGYTSILVRVTLDRDTVESIPVGVTFRQVGLYVGVNATPDEIKYGITRAQWENKLDEDKGTLEVIDNRPPLGRQADQMEEIYILLDF
;
A
#
# COMPACT_ATOMS: atom_id res chain seq x y z
N MET A 1 17.00 -9.87 -3.20
CA MET A 1 15.81 -9.05 -3.51
C MET A 1 16.22 -7.61 -3.67
N ASP A 2 16.00 -7.06 -4.85
CA ASP A 2 16.50 -5.70 -5.18
C ASP A 2 15.56 -4.56 -4.80
N TRP A 3 14.74 -4.77 -3.78
CA TRP A 3 13.82 -3.73 -3.29
C TRP A 3 14.53 -2.42 -2.97
N ILE A 4 15.72 -2.52 -2.38
CA ILE A 4 16.53 -1.38 -1.96
C ILE A 4 17.05 -0.58 -3.16
N ASN A 5 17.32 -1.26 -4.28
CA ASN A 5 17.91 -0.64 -5.47
C ASN A 5 16.87 -0.18 -6.49
N THR A 6 15.60 -0.55 -6.31
CA THR A 6 14.55 -0.16 -7.25
C THR A 6 13.92 1.16 -6.80
N SER A 7 13.85 2.12 -7.72
CA SER A 7 13.26 3.44 -7.43
C SER A 7 11.82 3.35 -6.94
N LEU A 8 11.51 4.01 -5.84
CA LEU A 8 10.14 4.14 -5.34
C LEU A 8 9.20 4.82 -6.35
N ALA A 9 9.76 5.58 -7.31
CA ALA A 9 8.98 6.24 -8.36
C ALA A 9 8.17 5.26 -9.23
N TYR A 10 8.56 4.00 -9.29
CA TYR A 10 7.91 2.97 -10.10
C TYR A 10 6.97 2.05 -9.30
N ARG A 11 6.76 2.34 -8.02
CA ARG A 11 5.89 1.57 -7.15
C ARG A 11 4.67 2.38 -6.74
N PHE A 12 3.50 1.81 -6.99
CA PHE A 12 2.23 2.46 -6.71
C PHE A 12 1.33 1.53 -5.90
N ILE A 13 0.67 2.08 -4.89
CA ILE A 13 -0.44 1.41 -4.23
C ILE A 13 -1.72 1.80 -4.97
N ALA A 14 -2.42 0.79 -5.45
CA ALA A 14 -3.73 0.92 -6.06
C ALA A 14 -4.83 0.73 -5.01
N ILE A 15 -5.89 1.50 -5.15
CA ILE A 15 -7.02 1.51 -4.22
C ILE A 15 -8.28 1.26 -5.03
N GLY A 16 -9.09 0.32 -4.56
CA GLY A 16 -10.31 -0.03 -5.27
C GLY A 16 -11.36 -0.69 -4.40
N ARG A 17 -12.31 -1.30 -5.08
CA ARG A 17 -13.49 -1.96 -4.57
C ARG A 17 -14.37 -1.07 -3.68
N THR A 18 -15.34 -0.47 -4.30
CA THR A 18 -16.39 0.31 -3.62
C THR A 18 -17.57 -0.58 -3.18
N SER A 19 -17.76 -1.73 -3.84
CA SER A 19 -18.83 -2.67 -3.52
C SER A 19 -18.58 -3.36 -2.17
N PRO A 20 -19.62 -3.50 -1.33
CA PRO A 20 -19.49 -4.17 -0.04
C PRO A 20 -19.08 -5.64 -0.17
N TRP A 21 -18.37 -6.12 0.85
CA TRP A 21 -18.22 -7.56 1.07
C TRP A 21 -19.51 -8.16 1.60
N GLU A 22 -19.69 -9.45 1.43
CA GLU A 22 -20.80 -10.17 2.07
C GLU A 22 -20.75 -10.04 3.59
N ASP A 23 -19.55 -10.16 4.17
CA ASP A 23 -19.24 -9.81 5.56
C ASP A 23 -18.11 -8.79 5.59
N GLU A 24 -18.45 -7.55 5.92
CA GLU A 24 -17.51 -6.42 5.93
C GLU A 24 -16.43 -6.54 6.99
N ASN A 25 -16.64 -7.34 8.02
CA ASN A 25 -15.64 -7.58 9.07
C ASN A 25 -14.68 -8.72 8.74
N ASN A 26 -15.05 -9.58 7.79
CA ASN A 26 -14.27 -10.73 7.36
C ASN A 26 -14.18 -10.74 5.83
N PRO A 27 -13.37 -9.83 5.24
CA PRO A 27 -13.16 -9.83 3.80
C PRO A 27 -12.56 -11.16 3.34
N PRO A 28 -12.96 -11.67 2.17
CA PRO A 28 -12.41 -12.92 1.65
C PRO A 28 -10.91 -12.78 1.34
N TYR A 29 -10.20 -13.90 1.32
CA TYR A 29 -8.85 -13.91 0.77
C TYR A 29 -8.88 -13.52 -0.71
N PRO A 30 -7.87 -12.79 -1.18
CA PRO A 30 -7.77 -12.45 -2.59
C PRO A 30 -7.67 -13.71 -3.45
N ASP A 31 -8.26 -13.65 -4.65
CA ASP A 31 -8.06 -14.70 -5.64
C ASP A 31 -6.63 -14.60 -6.19
N GLU A 32 -5.87 -15.68 -6.07
CA GLU A 32 -4.47 -15.76 -6.56
C GLU A 32 -4.34 -15.53 -8.07
N LYS A 33 -5.43 -15.71 -8.82
CA LYS A 33 -5.45 -15.46 -10.26
C LYS A 33 -5.80 -14.04 -10.65
N SER A 34 -6.16 -13.20 -9.68
CA SER A 34 -6.49 -11.80 -9.95
C SER A 34 -5.27 -11.04 -10.45
N GLN A 35 -5.42 -10.39 -11.58
CA GLN A 35 -4.38 -9.57 -12.21
C GLN A 35 -4.69 -8.06 -12.14
N GLU A 36 -5.77 -7.68 -11.53
CA GLU A 36 -6.25 -6.30 -11.44
C GLU A 36 -6.99 -6.06 -10.13
N ILE A 37 -7.01 -4.81 -9.73
CA ILE A 37 -7.82 -4.33 -8.62
C ILE A 37 -9.25 -4.12 -9.11
N THR A 38 -10.21 -4.70 -8.40
CA THR A 38 -11.63 -4.57 -8.72
C THR A 38 -12.12 -3.13 -8.47
N GLU A 39 -12.90 -2.58 -9.39
CA GLU A 39 -13.47 -1.24 -9.27
C GLU A 39 -12.40 -0.22 -8.87
N LEU A 40 -11.32 -0.16 -9.63
CA LEU A 40 -10.19 0.72 -9.35
C LEU A 40 -10.65 2.17 -9.18
N ILE A 41 -10.21 2.81 -8.11
CA ILE A 41 -10.44 4.24 -7.84
C ILE A 41 -9.27 5.05 -8.36
N GLY A 42 -8.06 4.66 -7.99
CA GLY A 42 -6.85 5.34 -8.40
C GLY A 42 -5.61 4.71 -7.79
N LEU A 43 -4.46 5.25 -8.13
CA LEU A 43 -3.17 4.79 -7.60
C LEU A 43 -2.38 5.97 -7.06
N GLN A 44 -1.62 5.70 -6.03
CA GLN A 44 -0.71 6.67 -5.43
C GLN A 44 0.68 6.07 -5.30
N ARG A 45 1.71 6.85 -5.61
CA ARG A 45 3.10 6.43 -5.48
C ARG A 45 3.42 6.08 -4.03
N VAL A 46 4.12 4.98 -3.83
CA VAL A 46 4.66 4.62 -2.51
C VAL A 46 5.58 5.73 -2.01
N ASP A 47 5.33 6.22 -0.81
CA ASP A 47 6.12 7.31 -0.23
C ASP A 47 7.23 6.84 0.68
N SER A 48 7.13 5.65 1.26
CA SER A 48 8.21 5.07 2.05
C SER A 48 8.12 3.55 2.15
N TYR A 49 9.24 2.94 2.54
CA TYR A 49 9.29 1.56 3.00
C TYR A 49 10.18 1.46 4.24
N LYS A 50 9.93 0.43 5.03
CA LYS A 50 10.76 0.07 6.18
C LYS A 50 10.87 -1.44 6.27
N PHE A 51 12.02 -1.93 6.68
CA PHE A 51 12.13 -3.32 7.13
C PHE A 51 11.32 -3.50 8.41
N ALA A 52 10.66 -4.64 8.55
CA ALA A 52 9.76 -4.91 9.65
C ALA A 52 9.96 -6.32 10.21
N LYS A 53 9.75 -6.47 11.50
CA LYS A 53 9.62 -7.78 12.17
C LYS A 53 8.57 -7.71 13.27
N VAL A 54 7.87 -8.81 13.48
CA VAL A 54 6.87 -8.92 14.55
C VAL A 54 7.55 -8.79 15.91
N ILE A 55 6.94 -8.02 16.81
CA ILE A 55 7.29 -7.96 18.21
C ILE A 55 6.30 -8.82 18.99
N PRO A 56 6.67 -10.04 19.42
CA PRO A 56 5.80 -10.81 20.29
C PRO A 56 5.77 -10.15 21.69
N ASN A 57 4.59 -10.03 22.27
CA ASN A 57 4.40 -9.44 23.60
C ASN A 57 5.04 -8.03 23.76
N PRO A 58 4.65 -7.05 22.95
CA PRO A 58 5.30 -5.74 22.96
C PRO A 58 5.11 -5.00 24.28
N THR A 59 6.17 -4.32 24.72
CA THR A 59 6.12 -3.38 25.84
C THR A 59 5.33 -2.11 25.45
N THR A 60 4.97 -1.28 26.43
CA THR A 60 4.29 -0.01 26.16
C THR A 60 5.13 0.89 25.22
N LEU A 61 6.46 0.92 25.43
CA LEU A 61 7.36 1.70 24.57
C LEU A 61 7.39 1.13 23.15
N GLN A 62 7.47 -0.18 23.00
CA GLN A 62 7.45 -0.83 21.68
C GLN A 62 6.14 -0.59 20.93
N LYS A 63 5.01 -0.55 21.63
CA LYS A 63 3.71 -0.20 21.03
C LYS A 63 3.67 1.24 20.52
N ARG A 64 4.36 2.16 21.18
CA ARG A 64 4.43 3.57 20.77
C ARG A 64 5.35 3.81 19.59
N THR A 65 6.46 3.11 19.53
CA THR A 65 7.52 3.30 18.52
C THR A 65 7.38 2.41 17.31
N GLY A 66 6.65 1.31 17.43
CA GLY A 66 6.40 0.36 16.36
C GLY A 66 5.19 0.74 15.49
N VAL A 67 4.92 -0.11 14.52
CA VAL A 67 3.75 -0.01 13.64
C VAL A 67 2.76 -1.11 13.98
N TYR A 68 1.51 -0.74 14.17
CA TYR A 68 0.40 -1.68 14.31
C TYR A 68 -0.19 -2.00 12.94
N TYR A 69 -0.20 -3.27 12.57
CA TYR A 69 -0.72 -3.73 11.31
C TYR A 69 -1.39 -5.09 11.45
N LYS A 70 -2.66 -5.17 11.10
CA LYS A 70 -3.46 -6.42 11.13
C LYS A 70 -3.36 -7.21 12.45
N GLY A 71 -3.49 -6.53 13.57
CA GLY A 71 -3.49 -7.15 14.90
C GLY A 71 -2.13 -7.42 15.50
N LEU A 72 -1.04 -7.11 14.80
CA LEU A 72 0.33 -7.31 15.25
C LEU A 72 1.09 -6.00 15.34
N TYR A 73 2.04 -5.93 16.27
CA TYR A 73 3.00 -4.82 16.36
C TYR A 73 4.31 -5.23 15.70
N TYR A 74 4.88 -4.30 14.94
CA TYR A 74 6.12 -4.49 14.19
C TYR A 74 7.17 -3.49 14.64
N ALA A 75 8.39 -3.98 14.90
CA ALA A 75 9.56 -3.13 14.93
C ALA A 75 9.97 -2.81 13.50
N THR A 76 10.40 -1.58 13.26
CA THR A 76 10.78 -1.14 11.92
C THR A 76 12.15 -0.48 11.92
N THR A 77 12.85 -0.59 10.80
CA THR A 77 14.11 0.10 10.56
C THR A 77 14.27 0.42 9.07
N GLN A 78 14.95 1.51 8.77
CA GLN A 78 15.38 1.81 7.39
C GLN A 78 16.81 1.36 7.12
N ASP A 79 17.53 0.94 8.17
CA ASP A 79 18.91 0.49 8.08
C ASP A 79 18.96 -0.98 7.67
N SER A 80 19.51 -1.26 6.49
CA SER A 80 19.63 -2.62 5.96
C SER A 80 20.59 -3.50 6.75
N GLU A 81 21.64 -2.93 7.35
CA GLU A 81 22.58 -3.68 8.17
C GLU A 81 21.92 -4.12 9.49
N VAL A 82 21.16 -3.24 10.12
CA VAL A 82 20.35 -3.57 11.31
C VAL A 82 19.32 -4.62 10.95
N ALA A 83 18.63 -4.48 9.85
CA ALA A 83 17.62 -5.44 9.40
C ALA A 83 18.20 -6.84 9.21
N LEU A 84 19.36 -6.93 8.57
CA LEU A 84 20.05 -8.21 8.36
C LEU A 84 20.55 -8.82 9.69
N ALA A 85 21.18 -8.01 10.54
CA ALA A 85 21.75 -8.47 11.80
C ALA A 85 20.68 -8.92 12.82
N GLU A 86 19.53 -8.24 12.83
CA GLU A 86 18.46 -8.49 13.81
C GLU A 86 17.31 -9.37 13.29
N GLY A 87 17.42 -9.92 12.07
CA GLY A 87 16.46 -10.88 11.53
C GLY A 87 15.12 -10.28 11.11
N TYR A 88 15.12 -9.12 10.50
CA TYR A 88 13.93 -8.56 9.88
C TYR A 88 13.61 -9.34 8.60
N THR A 89 12.40 -9.84 8.50
CA THR A 89 11.98 -10.73 7.41
C THR A 89 10.87 -10.16 6.53
N SER A 90 10.47 -8.94 6.79
CA SER A 90 9.38 -8.30 6.05
C SER A 90 9.74 -6.88 5.66
N ILE A 91 9.04 -6.37 4.65
CA ILE A 91 9.08 -4.96 4.25
C ILE A 91 7.67 -4.40 4.39
N LEU A 92 7.57 -3.30 5.09
CA LEU A 92 6.33 -2.55 5.23
C LEU A 92 6.37 -1.36 4.27
N VAL A 93 5.48 -1.38 3.29
CA VAL A 93 5.34 -0.34 2.28
C VAL A 93 4.21 0.60 2.71
N ARG A 94 4.42 1.89 2.57
CA ARG A 94 3.43 2.90 2.96
C ARG A 94 3.09 3.84 1.83
N VAL A 95 1.82 4.19 1.74
CA VAL A 95 1.34 5.38 1.05
C VAL A 95 0.53 6.23 2.03
N THR A 96 0.71 7.54 1.95
CA THR A 96 -0.04 8.50 2.76
C THR A 96 -1.05 9.22 1.87
N LEU A 97 -2.32 9.14 2.24
CA LEU A 97 -3.40 9.87 1.59
C LEU A 97 -3.69 11.12 2.41
N ASP A 98 -3.08 12.22 2.05
CA ASP A 98 -3.34 13.49 2.69
C ASP A 98 -4.20 14.42 1.80
N ARG A 99 -4.66 15.51 2.41
CA ARG A 99 -5.58 16.46 1.80
C ARG A 99 -5.02 17.17 0.58
N ASP A 100 -3.71 17.43 0.57
CA ASP A 100 -3.11 18.38 -0.36
C ASP A 100 -2.36 17.70 -1.52
N THR A 101 -2.09 16.39 -1.42
CA THR A 101 -1.19 15.70 -2.36
C THR A 101 -1.83 14.60 -3.18
N VAL A 102 -3.06 14.18 -2.87
CA VAL A 102 -3.66 13.02 -3.52
C VAL A 102 -4.90 13.40 -4.32
N GLU A 103 -4.70 13.74 -5.59
CA GLU A 103 -5.82 14.00 -6.51
C GLU A 103 -6.43 12.71 -7.06
N SER A 104 -5.67 11.62 -7.10
CA SER A 104 -6.12 10.34 -7.67
C SER A 104 -7.17 9.62 -6.83
N ILE A 105 -7.22 9.88 -5.52
CA ILE A 105 -8.15 9.25 -4.58
C ILE A 105 -9.11 10.30 -4.03
N PRO A 106 -10.32 10.41 -4.58
CA PRO A 106 -11.27 11.45 -4.17
C PRO A 106 -11.67 11.35 -2.70
N VAL A 107 -11.91 12.49 -2.08
CA VAL A 107 -12.52 12.56 -0.74
C VAL A 107 -13.94 11.99 -0.77
N GLY A 108 -14.32 11.30 0.30
CA GLY A 108 -15.66 10.70 0.43
C GLY A 108 -15.76 9.28 -0.15
N VAL A 109 -14.71 8.78 -0.78
CA VAL A 109 -14.70 7.40 -1.30
C VAL A 109 -14.46 6.41 -0.17
N THR A 110 -15.22 5.32 -0.19
CA THR A 110 -14.98 4.14 0.64
C THR A 110 -14.39 3.04 -0.21
N PHE A 111 -13.31 2.44 0.23
CA PHE A 111 -12.62 1.38 -0.49
C PHE A 111 -12.32 0.17 0.40
N ARG A 112 -12.13 -1.00 -0.22
CA ARG A 112 -12.01 -2.29 0.48
C ARG A 112 -10.90 -3.16 -0.08
N GLN A 113 -10.18 -2.67 -1.07
CA GLN A 113 -9.10 -3.44 -1.69
C GLN A 113 -7.92 -2.53 -1.97
N VAL A 114 -6.74 -3.01 -1.66
CA VAL A 114 -5.49 -2.35 -1.99
C VAL A 114 -4.59 -3.32 -2.72
N GLY A 115 -3.71 -2.80 -3.56
CA GLY A 115 -2.73 -3.61 -4.26
C GLY A 115 -1.44 -2.87 -4.48
N LEU A 116 -0.37 -3.60 -4.74
CA LEU A 116 0.94 -3.04 -5.06
C LEU A 116 1.30 -3.36 -6.50
N TYR A 117 1.44 -2.33 -7.31
CA TYR A 117 2.00 -2.39 -8.66
C TYR A 117 3.47 -2.01 -8.65
N VAL A 118 4.27 -2.78 -9.34
CA VAL A 118 5.72 -2.56 -9.48
C VAL A 118 6.07 -2.39 -10.95
N GLY A 119 6.99 -1.49 -11.24
CA GLY A 119 7.44 -1.25 -12.62
C GLY A 119 6.47 -0.40 -13.44
N VAL A 120 5.65 0.41 -12.80
CA VAL A 120 4.76 1.33 -13.49
C VAL A 120 5.58 2.41 -14.20
N ASN A 121 5.35 2.58 -15.49
CA ASN A 121 5.92 3.68 -16.24
C ASN A 121 5.02 4.92 -16.07
N ALA A 122 5.41 5.79 -15.16
CA ALA A 122 4.62 6.95 -14.76
C ALA A 122 5.23 8.25 -15.26
N THR A 123 4.37 9.20 -15.62
CA THR A 123 4.78 10.58 -15.94
C THR A 123 5.19 11.33 -14.66
N PRO A 124 5.95 12.45 -14.77
CA PRO A 124 6.27 13.27 -13.60
C PRO A 124 5.04 13.73 -12.80
N ASP A 125 3.96 14.07 -13.46
CA ASP A 125 2.71 14.46 -12.80
C ASP A 125 2.05 13.29 -12.07
N GLU A 126 2.05 12.10 -12.66
CA GLU A 126 1.55 10.88 -12.02
C GLU A 126 2.38 10.50 -10.78
N ILE A 127 3.68 10.70 -10.82
CA ILE A 127 4.57 10.50 -9.66
C ILE A 127 4.22 11.48 -8.54
N LYS A 128 3.94 12.72 -8.88
CA LYS A 128 3.66 13.78 -7.91
C LYS A 128 2.23 13.73 -7.35
N TYR A 129 1.24 13.51 -8.22
CA TYR A 129 -0.19 13.65 -7.87
C TYR A 129 -0.96 12.33 -7.86
N GLY A 130 -0.33 11.23 -8.25
CA GLY A 130 -0.98 9.94 -8.41
C GLY A 130 -1.58 9.75 -9.79
N ILE A 131 -2.19 8.59 -9.98
CA ILE A 131 -2.79 8.16 -11.23
C ILE A 131 -4.29 8.02 -11.02
N THR A 132 -5.09 8.78 -11.76
CA THR A 132 -6.54 8.63 -11.73
C THR A 132 -6.96 7.36 -12.46
N ARG A 133 -8.19 6.90 -12.22
CA ARG A 133 -8.76 5.77 -12.94
C ARG A 133 -8.71 5.97 -14.45
N ALA A 134 -9.08 7.15 -14.93
CA ALA A 134 -9.09 7.46 -16.36
C ALA A 134 -7.67 7.41 -16.97
N GLN A 135 -6.69 7.97 -16.28
CA GLN A 135 -5.30 7.89 -16.70
C GLN A 135 -4.79 6.45 -16.75
N TRP A 136 -5.16 5.64 -15.77
CA TRP A 136 -4.79 4.23 -15.73
C TRP A 136 -5.41 3.43 -16.87
N GLU A 137 -6.70 3.61 -17.13
CA GLU A 137 -7.40 2.94 -18.22
C GLU A 137 -6.85 3.31 -19.59
N ASN A 138 -6.36 4.54 -19.76
CA ASN A 138 -5.72 5.00 -21.00
C ASN A 138 -4.25 4.63 -21.14
N LYS A 139 -3.63 4.13 -20.07
CA LYS A 139 -2.24 3.72 -20.10
C LYS A 139 -2.08 2.42 -20.87
N LEU A 140 -1.00 2.29 -21.64
CA LEU A 140 -0.68 1.05 -22.34
C LEU A 140 -0.42 -0.08 -21.33
N ASP A 141 -0.81 -1.30 -21.64
CA ASP A 141 -0.62 -2.45 -20.74
C ASP A 141 0.86 -2.65 -20.37
N GLU A 142 1.77 -2.43 -21.30
CA GLU A 142 3.22 -2.48 -21.06
C GLU A 142 3.72 -1.44 -20.05
N ASP A 143 2.98 -0.34 -19.86
CA ASP A 143 3.33 0.75 -18.93
C ASP A 143 2.69 0.59 -17.54
N LYS A 144 1.82 -0.39 -17.36
CA LYS A 144 1.12 -0.63 -16.08
C LYS A 144 1.93 -1.42 -15.07
N GLY A 145 3.07 -1.97 -15.47
CA GLY A 145 3.85 -2.82 -14.58
C GLY A 145 3.13 -4.12 -14.21
N THR A 146 3.43 -4.64 -13.04
CA THR A 146 2.89 -5.90 -12.54
C THR A 146 2.24 -5.71 -11.19
N LEU A 147 1.04 -6.23 -11.02
CA LEU A 147 0.37 -6.33 -9.72
C LEU A 147 0.99 -7.48 -8.93
N GLU A 148 1.71 -7.16 -7.87
CA GLU A 148 2.41 -8.17 -7.06
C GLU A 148 1.67 -8.58 -5.80
N VAL A 149 0.87 -7.69 -5.25
CA VAL A 149 0.11 -7.95 -4.02
C VAL A 149 -1.30 -7.42 -4.17
N ILE A 150 -2.27 -8.22 -3.73
CA ILE A 150 -3.65 -7.78 -3.51
C ILE A 150 -3.98 -8.06 -2.05
N ASP A 151 -4.62 -7.11 -1.40
CA ASP A 151 -5.09 -7.24 -0.04
C ASP A 151 -6.55 -6.77 0.06
N ASN A 152 -7.41 -7.67 0.51
CA ASN A 152 -8.82 -7.37 0.78
C ASN A 152 -8.97 -6.93 2.23
N ARG A 153 -9.65 -5.83 2.44
CA ARG A 153 -9.75 -5.17 3.76
C ARG A 153 -11.19 -4.86 4.14
N PRO A 154 -11.46 -4.69 5.44
CA PRO A 154 -12.66 -3.99 5.87
C PRO A 154 -12.73 -2.59 5.26
N PRO A 155 -13.93 -2.01 5.12
CA PRO A 155 -14.08 -0.71 4.48
C PRO A 155 -13.28 0.39 5.17
N LEU A 156 -12.59 1.19 4.38
CA LEU A 156 -11.86 2.38 4.80
C LEU A 156 -12.34 3.56 3.98
N GLY A 157 -12.74 4.63 4.66
CA GLY A 157 -13.21 5.85 4.02
C GLY A 157 -12.15 6.94 4.01
N ARG A 158 -12.01 7.61 2.86
CA ARG A 158 -11.17 8.80 2.77
C ARG A 158 -11.97 10.05 3.21
N GLN A 159 -11.49 10.73 4.23
CA GLN A 159 -12.11 11.95 4.76
C GLN A 159 -11.26 13.19 4.48
N ALA A 160 -11.93 14.34 4.31
CA ALA A 160 -11.31 15.58 3.85
C ALA A 160 -10.25 16.16 4.81
N ASP A 161 -10.40 15.94 6.08
CA ASP A 161 -9.61 16.55 7.16
C ASP A 161 -8.76 15.52 7.92
N GLN A 162 -8.65 14.32 7.38
CA GLN A 162 -7.82 13.26 7.95
C GLN A 162 -6.74 12.83 6.98
N MET A 163 -5.58 12.54 7.53
CA MET A 163 -4.50 11.88 6.84
C MET A 163 -4.62 10.37 7.08
N GLU A 164 -4.69 9.61 5.99
CA GLU A 164 -4.76 8.15 6.04
C GLU A 164 -3.42 7.56 5.62
N GLU A 165 -2.90 6.66 6.44
CA GLU A 165 -1.72 5.87 6.10
C GLU A 165 -2.15 4.45 5.72
N ILE A 166 -1.78 4.01 4.53
CA ILE A 166 -2.07 2.67 4.04
C ILE A 166 -0.76 1.90 3.95
N TYR A 167 -0.75 0.73 4.58
CA TYR A 167 0.40 -0.17 4.61
C TYR A 167 0.12 -1.46 3.86
N ILE A 168 1.15 -1.96 3.19
CA ILE A 168 1.20 -3.33 2.65
C ILE A 168 2.46 -3.98 3.20
N LEU A 169 2.31 -5.19 3.74
CA LEU A 169 3.42 -6.00 4.25
C LEU A 169 3.83 -7.02 3.19
N LEU A 170 5.12 -7.07 2.92
CA LEU A 170 5.75 -8.06 2.04
C LEU A 170 6.69 -8.91 2.86
N ASP A 171 6.52 -10.21 2.84
CA ASP A 171 7.44 -11.17 3.47
C ASP A 171 8.50 -11.63 2.48
N PHE A 172 9.70 -11.85 2.95
CA PHE A 172 10.82 -12.37 2.15
C PHE A 172 11.70 -13.33 2.92
#